data_79f931a0cec8408d817bb76cff2e8e07
#
_entry.id   79f931a0cec8408d817bb76cff2e8e07
#
_cell.length_a   1.000
_cell.length_b   1.000
_cell.length_c   1.000
_cell.angle_alpha   90.00
_cell.angle_beta   90.00
_cell.angle_gamma   90.00
#
_symmetry.space_group_name_H-M   'P 1'
#
loop_
_entity.id
_entity.type
_entity.pdbx_description
1 polymer ?
#
loop_
_entity_poly.entity_id
_entity_poly.type
_entity_poly.pdbx_seq_one_letter_code
_entity_poly.pdbx_strand_id
1 'polypeptide(L)'
;MIDYSIFYTRPIEYTKISENLPNFDIFISAFNDSERVKTLFESITSTKKFWLVHPEYHFSNEEIPSAEVNEVIIPSDITDISQVNELLSRIGDLSDKNICIDITGFMRHVLIFLVASLKYNGVDKFTAIYSEPKFYSDGDNTNFSTTTSSIVKSISGISATSNSEFKDHLIINIGYDHKMLSQIASYKDGATYHPVFSFPSLSADMYQQSSMRAALSGSITQNSDWITKRKFSPANNPFATAQVISDLVKELDLNFNGKNNIYLAPLSTKAQTLGFAIYWVLEGRDRGITILLPECLSYSRETSQGLKRLWSYEVELKV
;
A
#
# COMPACT_ATOMS: atom_id res chain seq x y z
N MET A 1 6.82 -12.77 17.90
CA MET A 1 5.54 -12.78 17.16
C MET A 1 4.71 -11.61 17.64
N ILE A 2 4.30 -10.76 16.73
CA ILE A 2 3.47 -9.61 17.04
C ILE A 2 2.00 -10.03 16.89
N ASP A 3 1.18 -9.60 17.85
CA ASP A 3 -0.27 -9.70 17.75
C ASP A 3 -0.81 -8.40 17.17
N TYR A 4 -1.10 -8.41 15.87
CA TYR A 4 -1.59 -7.22 15.17
C TYR A 4 -2.99 -6.80 15.56
N SER A 5 -3.73 -7.58 16.36
CA SER A 5 -5.06 -7.21 16.84
C SER A 5 -5.04 -6.12 17.91
N ILE A 6 -3.87 -5.86 18.52
CA ILE A 6 -3.70 -4.80 19.53
C ILE A 6 -3.68 -3.39 18.92
N PHE A 7 -3.41 -3.26 17.62
CA PHE A 7 -3.32 -1.97 16.97
C PHE A 7 -4.69 -1.34 16.74
N TYR A 8 -4.74 -0.03 16.90
CA TYR A 8 -5.99 0.70 16.91
C TYR A 8 -6.45 1.12 15.52
N THR A 9 -7.69 0.76 15.20
CA THR A 9 -8.38 1.16 13.96
C THR A 9 -9.74 1.75 14.30
N ARG A 10 -10.08 2.91 13.72
CA ARG A 10 -11.42 3.47 13.86
C ARG A 10 -11.94 4.09 12.57
N PRO A 11 -13.25 4.00 12.30
CA PRO A 11 -13.90 4.81 11.29
C PRO A 11 -14.07 6.25 11.79
N ILE A 12 -13.97 7.21 10.87
CA ILE A 12 -14.20 8.63 11.14
C ILE A 12 -15.26 9.14 10.18
N GLU A 13 -16.23 9.87 10.70
CA GLU A 13 -17.20 10.59 9.90
C GLU A 13 -16.49 11.78 9.22
N TYR A 14 -16.59 11.86 7.89
CA TYR A 14 -15.91 12.89 7.11
C TYR A 14 -16.39 14.33 7.44
N THR A 15 -17.61 14.48 7.97
CA THR A 15 -18.15 15.76 8.45
C THR A 15 -17.57 16.23 9.77
N LYS A 16 -16.82 15.35 10.48
CA LYS A 16 -16.29 15.59 11.83
C LYS A 16 -14.78 15.33 11.89
N ILE A 17 -14.05 15.56 10.82
CA ILE A 17 -12.60 15.30 10.76
C ILE A 17 -11.87 16.08 11.85
N SER A 18 -12.09 17.41 11.93
CA SER A 18 -11.44 18.29 12.91
C SER A 18 -11.83 18.01 14.37
N GLU A 19 -13.00 17.42 14.61
CA GLU A 19 -13.46 17.05 15.95
C GLU A 19 -12.88 15.71 16.42
N ASN A 20 -12.63 14.80 15.48
CA ASN A 20 -12.26 13.41 15.76
C ASN A 20 -10.76 13.13 15.63
N LEU A 21 -10.01 14.01 14.97
CA LEU A 21 -8.56 13.87 14.82
C LEU A 21 -7.83 14.94 15.65
N PRO A 22 -6.68 14.59 16.24
CA PRO A 22 -5.85 15.57 16.93
C PRO A 22 -5.24 16.58 15.93
N ASN A 23 -4.66 17.64 16.47
CA ASN A 23 -3.76 18.48 15.69
C ASN A 23 -2.45 17.74 15.46
N PHE A 24 -1.97 17.77 14.23
CA PHE A 24 -0.70 17.15 13.85
C PHE A 24 0.39 18.21 13.68
N ASP A 25 1.64 17.82 13.92
CA ASP A 25 2.78 18.66 13.56
C ASP A 25 3.02 18.61 12.05
N ILE A 26 2.91 17.40 11.49
CA ILE A 26 3.20 17.12 10.08
C ILE A 26 2.04 16.32 9.48
N PHE A 27 1.50 16.82 8.37
CA PHE A 27 0.55 16.08 7.54
C PHE A 27 1.10 15.88 6.14
N ILE A 28 1.10 14.64 5.67
CA ILE A 28 1.63 14.25 4.36
C ILE A 28 0.50 13.60 3.56
N SER A 29 0.26 14.08 2.33
CA SER A 29 -0.66 13.46 1.40
C SER A 29 -0.09 13.45 -0.02
N ALA A 30 -0.48 12.48 -0.83
CA ALA A 30 -0.12 12.44 -2.23
C ALA A 30 -1.22 13.08 -3.07
N PHE A 31 -0.85 14.14 -3.81
CA PHE A 31 -1.77 14.89 -4.64
C PHE A 31 -2.33 14.06 -5.80
N ASN A 32 -3.65 14.08 -5.94
CA ASN A 32 -4.36 13.62 -7.13
C ASN A 32 -5.71 14.33 -7.26
N ASP A 33 -6.41 14.13 -8.38
CA ASP A 33 -7.67 14.81 -8.68
C ASP A 33 -8.88 14.31 -7.87
N SER A 34 -8.71 13.25 -7.09
CA SER A 34 -9.79 12.68 -6.28
C SER A 34 -10.30 13.67 -5.22
N GLU A 35 -11.60 13.95 -5.24
CA GLU A 35 -12.30 14.77 -4.24
C GLU A 35 -11.96 14.33 -2.81
N ARG A 36 -11.89 13.04 -2.55
CA ARG A 36 -11.64 12.48 -1.22
C ARG A 36 -10.24 12.80 -0.67
N VAL A 37 -9.23 12.96 -1.54
CA VAL A 37 -7.88 13.37 -1.16
C VAL A 37 -7.85 14.86 -0.86
N LYS A 38 -8.45 15.69 -1.74
CA LYS A 38 -8.51 17.14 -1.57
C LYS A 38 -9.31 17.52 -0.32
N THR A 39 -10.50 16.92 -0.13
CA THR A 39 -11.35 17.17 1.05
C THR A 39 -10.63 16.83 2.36
N LEU A 40 -9.93 15.70 2.43
CA LEU A 40 -9.17 15.37 3.63
C LEU A 40 -8.05 16.36 3.88
N PHE A 41 -7.28 16.72 2.86
CA PHE A 41 -6.17 17.66 2.98
C PHE A 41 -6.62 19.04 3.50
N GLU A 42 -7.75 19.53 3.01
CA GLU A 42 -8.32 20.80 3.46
C GLU A 42 -8.83 20.74 4.91
N SER A 43 -9.47 19.62 5.27
CA SER A 43 -10.18 19.48 6.56
C SER A 43 -9.26 19.14 7.74
N ILE A 44 -8.10 18.56 7.51
CA ILE A 44 -7.20 18.15 8.59
C ILE A 44 -6.47 19.36 9.19
N THR A 45 -6.29 19.37 10.51
CA THR A 45 -5.52 20.42 11.18
C THR A 45 -4.09 19.96 11.42
N SER A 46 -3.12 20.72 10.88
CA SER A 46 -1.69 20.44 11.03
C SER A 46 -0.87 21.71 10.98
N THR A 47 0.27 21.73 11.69
CA THR A 47 1.22 22.84 11.66
C THR A 47 1.88 23.01 10.29
N LYS A 48 2.24 21.89 9.67
CA LYS A 48 2.77 21.84 8.29
C LYS A 48 2.06 20.78 7.49
N LYS A 49 1.70 21.13 6.25
CA LYS A 49 1.07 20.20 5.30
C LYS A 49 1.93 20.08 4.06
N PHE A 50 2.13 18.83 3.62
CA PHE A 50 2.96 18.47 2.47
C PHE A 50 2.16 17.74 1.41
N TRP A 51 2.20 18.24 0.19
CA TRP A 51 1.76 17.54 -1.00
C TRP A 51 2.95 16.86 -1.67
N LEU A 52 2.88 15.55 -1.85
CA LEU A 52 3.76 14.82 -2.75
C LEU A 52 3.05 14.63 -4.09
N VAL A 53 3.63 15.15 -5.16
CA VAL A 53 3.08 15.01 -6.52
C VAL A 53 3.82 13.89 -7.22
N HIS A 54 3.19 12.72 -7.33
CA HIS A 54 3.81 11.56 -7.99
C HIS A 54 3.99 11.82 -9.49
N PRO A 55 5.19 11.62 -10.07
CA PRO A 55 5.43 11.79 -11.49
C PRO A 55 4.55 10.90 -12.38
N GLU A 56 4.12 9.74 -11.88
CA GLU A 56 3.26 8.77 -12.60
C GLU A 56 1.86 9.32 -12.92
N TYR A 57 1.44 10.41 -12.27
CA TYR A 57 0.18 11.09 -12.61
C TYR A 57 0.31 12.07 -13.77
N HIS A 58 1.53 12.45 -14.19
CA HIS A 58 1.79 13.36 -15.31
C HIS A 58 1.01 14.69 -15.23
N PHE A 59 0.98 15.33 -14.07
CA PHE A 59 0.38 16.66 -13.92
C PHE A 59 1.24 17.72 -14.62
N SER A 60 0.59 18.65 -15.31
CA SER A 60 1.25 19.87 -15.76
C SER A 60 1.48 20.85 -14.59
N ASN A 61 2.37 21.81 -14.75
CA ASN A 61 2.65 22.80 -13.70
C ASN A 61 1.42 23.62 -13.31
N GLU A 62 0.46 23.79 -14.23
CA GLU A 62 -0.76 24.54 -13.99
C GLU A 62 -1.81 23.76 -13.17
N GLU A 63 -1.72 22.43 -13.16
CA GLU A 63 -2.62 21.53 -12.42
C GLU A 63 -2.14 21.27 -10.98
N ILE A 64 -0.87 21.55 -10.70
CA ILE A 64 -0.27 21.31 -9.38
C ILE A 64 -0.70 22.42 -8.40
N PRO A 65 -0.98 22.08 -7.12
CA PRO A 65 -1.33 23.06 -6.10
C PRO A 65 -0.25 24.15 -5.95
N SER A 66 -0.68 25.39 -5.71
CA SER A 66 0.25 26.49 -5.41
C SER A 66 1.00 26.23 -4.10
N ALA A 67 2.30 26.52 -4.09
CA ALA A 67 3.17 26.41 -2.92
C ALA A 67 3.08 27.58 -1.94
N GLU A 68 2.12 28.50 -2.14
CA GLU A 68 2.00 29.72 -1.29
C GLU A 68 1.56 29.41 0.15
N VAL A 69 0.77 28.34 0.33
CA VAL A 69 0.18 27.98 1.64
C VAL A 69 0.69 26.64 2.15
N ASN A 70 1.06 25.76 1.26
CA ASN A 70 1.48 24.38 1.58
C ASN A 70 2.81 24.05 0.91
N GLU A 71 3.57 23.15 1.51
CA GLU A 71 4.78 22.63 0.89
C GLU A 71 4.40 21.63 -0.22
N VAL A 72 4.85 21.89 -1.44
CA VAL A 72 4.63 21.01 -2.59
C VAL A 72 5.96 20.41 -3.04
N ILE A 73 6.03 19.08 -3.08
CA ILE A 73 7.19 18.31 -3.49
C ILE A 73 6.90 17.64 -4.83
N ILE A 74 7.71 17.97 -5.82
CA ILE A 74 7.65 17.41 -7.18
C ILE A 74 8.93 16.62 -7.39
N PRO A 75 8.91 15.30 -7.17
CA PRO A 75 10.12 14.47 -7.29
C PRO A 75 10.69 14.47 -8.70
N SER A 76 12.01 14.30 -8.77
CA SER A 76 12.77 14.33 -10.03
C SER A 76 12.52 13.10 -10.91
N ASP A 77 12.15 11.96 -10.31
CA ASP A 77 11.87 10.72 -11.03
C ASP A 77 10.85 9.81 -10.30
N ILE A 78 10.48 8.70 -10.94
CA ILE A 78 9.47 7.73 -10.45
C ILE A 78 10.00 6.74 -9.41
N THR A 79 11.28 6.79 -9.03
CA THR A 79 11.81 5.83 -8.05
C THR A 79 11.31 6.13 -6.64
N ASP A 80 11.10 5.08 -5.86
CA ASP A 80 10.74 5.18 -4.44
C ASP A 80 11.77 6.00 -3.64
N ILE A 81 13.06 5.78 -3.93
CA ILE A 81 14.17 6.52 -3.29
C ILE A 81 14.07 8.02 -3.54
N SER A 82 13.96 8.45 -4.80
CA SER A 82 13.89 9.87 -5.15
C SER A 82 12.68 10.52 -4.48
N GLN A 83 11.50 9.94 -4.66
CA GLN A 83 10.26 10.49 -4.14
C GLN A 83 10.26 10.64 -2.62
N VAL A 84 10.72 9.61 -1.89
CA VAL A 84 10.71 9.65 -0.42
C VAL A 84 11.85 10.50 0.13
N ASN A 85 13.05 10.44 -0.45
CA ASN A 85 14.18 11.26 0.02
C ASN A 85 13.93 12.75 -0.19
N GLU A 86 13.36 13.15 -1.33
CA GLU A 86 12.98 14.54 -1.58
C GLU A 86 11.89 15.00 -0.60
N LEU A 87 10.89 14.17 -0.34
CA LEU A 87 9.86 14.43 0.66
C LEU A 87 10.48 14.60 2.06
N LEU A 88 11.26 13.63 2.54
CA LEU A 88 11.82 13.67 3.89
C LEU A 88 12.84 14.77 4.08
N SER A 89 13.63 15.09 3.06
CA SER A 89 14.57 16.23 3.11
C SER A 89 13.86 17.58 3.27
N ARG A 90 12.66 17.70 2.67
CA ARG A 90 11.84 18.92 2.78
C ARG A 90 11.13 19.00 4.13
N ILE A 91 10.70 17.88 4.68
CA ILE A 91 10.08 17.82 6.02
C ILE A 91 11.11 18.18 7.10
N GLY A 92 12.31 17.64 6.98
CA GLY A 92 13.40 17.82 7.95
C GLY A 92 13.27 16.89 9.16
N ASP A 93 13.42 17.43 10.36
CA ASP A 93 13.41 16.65 11.61
C ASP A 93 12.03 16.06 11.91
N LEU A 94 12.01 14.75 12.12
CA LEU A 94 10.83 13.95 12.46
C LEU A 94 10.76 13.59 13.95
N SER A 95 11.77 13.94 14.74
CA SER A 95 11.87 13.55 16.14
C SER A 95 10.72 14.14 16.95
N ASP A 96 10.07 13.29 17.75
CA ASP A 96 8.97 13.68 18.65
C ASP A 96 7.78 14.38 17.95
N LYS A 97 7.64 14.24 16.64
CA LYS A 97 6.54 14.83 15.88
C LYS A 97 5.32 13.94 15.83
N ASN A 98 4.15 14.56 15.99
CA ASN A 98 2.87 13.92 15.70
C ASN A 98 2.62 13.95 14.19
N ILE A 99 2.84 12.80 13.54
CA ILE A 99 2.81 12.67 12.07
C ILE A 99 1.51 12.01 11.63
N CYS A 100 0.87 12.58 10.61
CA CYS A 100 -0.28 11.98 9.94
C CYS A 100 0.02 11.82 8.45
N ILE A 101 -0.36 10.67 7.89
CA ILE A 101 -0.17 10.34 6.48
C ILE A 101 -1.50 9.92 5.88
N ASP A 102 -2.00 10.68 4.89
CA ASP A 102 -3.07 10.21 4.02
C ASP A 102 -2.51 9.26 2.98
N ILE A 103 -2.76 7.97 3.18
CA ILE A 103 -2.24 6.92 2.28
C ILE A 103 -3.03 6.76 0.98
N THR A 104 -4.13 7.49 0.81
CA THR A 104 -5.12 7.29 -0.27
C THR A 104 -4.52 7.49 -1.66
N GLY A 105 -3.80 8.58 -1.87
CA GLY A 105 -3.23 8.97 -3.17
C GLY A 105 -1.86 8.36 -3.48
N PHE A 106 -1.18 7.77 -2.50
CA PHE A 106 0.19 7.28 -2.68
C PHE A 106 0.32 6.16 -3.71
N MET A 107 1.43 6.16 -4.46
CA MET A 107 1.87 4.97 -5.17
C MET A 107 2.30 3.88 -4.17
N ARG A 108 2.04 2.59 -4.50
CA ARG A 108 2.29 1.48 -3.56
C ARG A 108 3.76 1.37 -3.16
N HIS A 109 4.67 1.45 -4.13
CA HIS A 109 6.11 1.37 -3.87
C HIS A 109 6.60 2.53 -2.99
N VAL A 110 6.12 3.74 -3.23
CA VAL A 110 6.46 4.92 -2.43
C VAL A 110 5.91 4.81 -1.00
N LEU A 111 4.66 4.35 -0.84
CA LEU A 111 4.06 4.15 0.48
C LEU A 111 4.87 3.15 1.32
N ILE A 112 5.24 2.01 0.73
CA ILE A 112 6.00 0.97 1.44
C ILE A 112 7.39 1.49 1.82
N PHE A 113 8.08 2.14 0.89
CA PHE A 113 9.41 2.70 1.16
C PHE A 113 9.34 3.85 2.17
N LEU A 114 8.29 4.67 2.16
CA LEU A 114 8.07 5.72 3.16
C LEU A 114 7.92 5.13 4.57
N VAL A 115 7.10 4.09 4.75
CA VAL A 115 6.92 3.43 6.05
C VAL A 115 8.25 2.85 6.56
N ALA A 116 9.03 2.21 5.69
CA ALA A 116 10.35 1.69 6.03
C ALA A 116 11.33 2.82 6.39
N SER A 117 11.29 3.95 5.65
CA SER A 117 12.12 5.11 5.90
C SER A 117 11.78 5.82 7.20
N LEU A 118 10.50 5.91 7.56
CA LEU A 118 10.07 6.46 8.86
C LEU A 118 10.66 5.65 10.01
N LYS A 119 10.57 4.32 9.95
CA LYS A 119 11.21 3.44 10.94
C LYS A 119 12.71 3.64 11.01
N TYR A 120 13.39 3.73 9.85
CA TYR A 120 14.83 3.95 9.78
C TYR A 120 15.24 5.30 10.41
N ASN A 121 14.42 6.34 10.24
CA ASN A 121 14.64 7.67 10.82
C ASN A 121 14.15 7.79 12.29
N GLY A 122 13.86 6.68 12.96
CA GLY A 122 13.54 6.65 14.38
C GLY A 122 12.12 7.08 14.73
N VAL A 123 11.20 7.12 13.76
CA VAL A 123 9.77 7.36 14.04
C VAL A 123 9.19 6.10 14.67
N ASP A 124 8.76 6.20 15.92
CA ASP A 124 8.19 5.09 16.68
C ASP A 124 6.71 4.86 16.33
N LYS A 125 5.97 5.93 15.99
CA LYS A 125 4.54 5.85 15.64
C LYS A 125 4.10 6.98 14.71
N PHE A 126 3.03 6.73 13.95
CA PHE A 126 2.34 7.73 13.16
C PHE A 126 0.87 7.36 12.97
N THR A 127 0.03 8.34 12.63
CA THR A 127 -1.36 8.10 12.23
C THR A 127 -1.44 7.97 10.71
N ALA A 128 -2.03 6.89 10.22
CA ALA A 128 -2.37 6.77 8.79
C ALA A 128 -3.88 6.97 8.58
N ILE A 129 -4.26 7.64 7.50
CA ILE A 129 -5.67 7.82 7.12
C ILE A 129 -5.88 7.25 5.72
N TYR A 130 -6.99 6.51 5.57
CA TYR A 130 -7.45 5.97 4.30
C TYR A 130 -8.87 6.43 4.01
N SER A 131 -9.05 7.07 2.86
CA SER A 131 -10.35 7.54 2.38
C SER A 131 -11.00 6.49 1.48
N GLU A 132 -12.09 5.88 1.95
CA GLU A 132 -12.87 4.88 1.21
C GLU A 132 -13.78 5.58 0.20
N PRO A 133 -13.75 5.21 -1.11
CA PRO A 133 -14.60 5.82 -2.12
C PRO A 133 -16.05 5.36 -1.99
N LYS A 134 -16.99 6.20 -2.46
CA LYS A 134 -18.39 5.78 -2.62
C LYS A 134 -18.54 4.82 -3.79
N PHE A 135 -17.92 5.17 -4.92
CA PHE A 135 -18.00 4.41 -6.17
C PHE A 135 -16.63 4.43 -6.86
N TYR A 136 -16.37 3.42 -7.67
CA TYR A 136 -15.31 3.42 -8.66
C TYR A 136 -15.84 3.98 -9.98
N SER A 137 -15.08 4.87 -10.66
CA SER A 137 -15.55 5.68 -11.79
C SER A 137 -16.11 4.85 -12.94
N ASP A 138 -15.45 3.75 -13.28
CA ASP A 138 -15.84 2.86 -14.38
C ASP A 138 -16.42 1.52 -13.86
N GLY A 139 -16.84 1.47 -12.60
CA GLY A 139 -17.34 0.25 -11.98
C GLY A 139 -16.41 -0.93 -12.24
N ASP A 140 -16.93 -1.95 -12.92
CA ASP A 140 -16.20 -3.17 -13.25
C ASP A 140 -15.02 -2.98 -14.22
N ASN A 141 -14.97 -1.88 -14.95
CA ASN A 141 -13.94 -1.58 -15.95
C ASN A 141 -12.85 -0.62 -15.43
N THR A 142 -12.87 -0.27 -14.13
CA THR A 142 -11.87 0.63 -13.57
C THR A 142 -10.45 0.08 -13.73
N ASN A 143 -9.60 0.82 -14.45
CA ASN A 143 -8.18 0.54 -14.62
C ASN A 143 -7.39 1.55 -13.79
N PHE A 144 -6.51 1.05 -12.93
CA PHE A 144 -5.68 1.88 -12.06
C PHE A 144 -4.34 2.21 -12.72
N SER A 145 -3.62 1.20 -13.20
CA SER A 145 -2.40 1.39 -13.99
C SER A 145 -2.76 1.53 -15.47
N THR A 146 -2.42 2.66 -16.06
CA THR A 146 -2.64 2.88 -17.51
C THR A 146 -1.50 2.30 -18.34
N THR A 147 -0.26 2.44 -17.84
CA THR A 147 0.94 1.91 -18.52
C THR A 147 1.89 1.29 -17.50
N THR A 148 2.35 0.08 -17.77
CA THR A 148 3.40 -0.60 -17.03
C THR A 148 4.59 -0.87 -17.94
N SER A 149 5.81 -0.89 -17.39
CA SER A 149 7.03 -1.18 -18.16
C SER A 149 7.23 -2.67 -18.44
N SER A 150 6.34 -3.54 -17.97
CA SER A 150 6.50 -5.00 -17.93
C SER A 150 7.65 -5.49 -17.05
N ILE A 151 8.30 -4.60 -16.30
CA ILE A 151 9.38 -4.92 -15.38
C ILE A 151 8.79 -5.09 -13.97
N VAL A 152 9.21 -6.16 -13.30
CA VAL A 152 8.93 -6.37 -11.88
C VAL A 152 10.19 -6.04 -11.09
N LYS A 153 10.07 -5.18 -10.09
CA LYS A 153 11.16 -4.73 -9.23
C LYS A 153 10.88 -5.01 -7.77
N SER A 154 11.93 -5.23 -7.00
CA SER A 154 11.86 -5.08 -5.56
C SER A 154 11.85 -3.59 -5.20
N ILE A 155 11.23 -3.26 -4.09
CA ILE A 155 11.32 -1.92 -3.52
C ILE A 155 12.73 -1.72 -2.99
N SER A 156 13.26 -0.50 -3.10
CA SER A 156 14.62 -0.15 -2.70
C SER A 156 14.89 -0.51 -1.23
N GLY A 157 15.99 -1.21 -0.99
CA GLY A 157 16.33 -1.69 0.36
C GLY A 157 15.39 -2.78 0.94
N ILE A 158 14.39 -3.21 0.19
CA ILE A 158 13.41 -4.23 0.58
C ILE A 158 13.57 -5.49 -0.27
N SER A 159 14.79 -5.98 -0.33
CA SER A 159 15.11 -7.22 -1.03
C SER A 159 16.05 -8.08 -0.20
N ALA A 160 15.82 -9.37 -0.21
CA ALA A 160 16.71 -10.35 0.39
C ALA A 160 17.39 -11.19 -0.69
N THR A 161 18.55 -11.73 -0.37
CA THR A 161 19.22 -12.71 -1.22
C THR A 161 18.43 -14.01 -1.20
N SER A 162 17.95 -14.46 -2.37
CA SER A 162 17.28 -15.74 -2.51
C SER A 162 18.31 -16.89 -2.54
N ASN A 163 17.94 -18.03 -1.95
CA ASN A 163 18.70 -19.26 -2.08
C ASN A 163 18.07 -20.12 -3.17
N SER A 164 18.84 -20.49 -4.20
CA SER A 164 18.37 -21.29 -5.34
C SER A 164 17.93 -22.71 -4.98
N GLU A 165 18.35 -23.22 -3.82
CA GLU A 165 17.94 -24.54 -3.32
C GLU A 165 16.60 -24.50 -2.58
N PHE A 166 16.11 -23.30 -2.24
CA PHE A 166 14.88 -23.14 -1.49
C PHE A 166 13.71 -22.96 -2.44
N LYS A 167 12.54 -23.41 -1.97
CA LYS A 167 11.29 -23.21 -2.70
C LYS A 167 10.83 -21.77 -2.59
N ASP A 168 10.42 -21.19 -3.72
CA ASP A 168 9.83 -19.87 -3.78
C ASP A 168 8.34 -19.92 -3.41
N HIS A 169 7.94 -19.04 -2.50
CA HIS A 169 6.56 -18.79 -2.08
C HIS A 169 6.20 -17.34 -2.34
N LEU A 170 5.08 -17.11 -3.05
CA LEU A 170 4.58 -15.78 -3.37
C LEU A 170 3.24 -15.53 -2.67
N ILE A 171 3.25 -14.67 -1.67
CA ILE A 171 2.04 -14.15 -1.02
C ILE A 171 1.57 -12.93 -1.81
N ILE A 172 0.47 -13.09 -2.52
CA ILE A 172 -0.02 -12.08 -3.45
C ILE A 172 -1.40 -11.56 -3.06
N ASN A 173 -1.51 -10.25 -2.85
CA ASN A 173 -2.78 -9.60 -2.51
C ASN A 173 -3.56 -9.29 -3.79
N ILE A 174 -4.75 -9.84 -3.92
CA ILE A 174 -5.54 -9.80 -5.14
C ILE A 174 -6.41 -8.54 -5.19
N GLY A 175 -6.11 -7.70 -6.18
CA GLY A 175 -6.88 -6.50 -6.52
C GLY A 175 -7.57 -6.62 -7.88
N TYR A 176 -7.89 -5.47 -8.48
CA TYR A 176 -8.56 -5.38 -9.78
C TYR A 176 -7.60 -5.45 -10.98
N ASP A 177 -6.31 -5.20 -10.77
CA ASP A 177 -5.34 -5.12 -11.86
C ASP A 177 -4.78 -6.50 -12.22
N HIS A 178 -5.46 -7.18 -13.14
CA HIS A 178 -5.05 -8.51 -13.62
C HIS A 178 -3.74 -8.46 -14.43
N LYS A 179 -3.38 -7.30 -15.04
CA LYS A 179 -2.12 -7.16 -15.77
C LYS A 179 -0.93 -7.20 -14.82
N MET A 180 -1.02 -6.44 -13.70
CA MET A 180 0.00 -6.50 -12.66
C MET A 180 0.11 -7.90 -12.05
N LEU A 181 -1.02 -8.57 -11.84
CA LEU A 181 -1.06 -9.95 -11.36
C LEU A 181 -0.31 -10.89 -12.32
N SER A 182 -0.59 -10.81 -13.63
CA SER A 182 0.10 -11.61 -14.66
C SER A 182 1.61 -11.35 -14.70
N GLN A 183 2.02 -10.09 -14.57
CA GLN A 183 3.45 -9.72 -14.60
C GLN A 183 4.21 -10.33 -13.41
N ILE A 184 3.67 -10.20 -12.18
CA ILE A 184 4.28 -10.78 -10.97
C ILE A 184 4.39 -12.30 -11.10
N ALA A 185 3.35 -12.96 -11.60
CA ALA A 185 3.34 -14.39 -11.75
C ALA A 185 4.33 -14.89 -12.79
N SER A 186 4.40 -14.21 -13.94
CA SER A 186 5.40 -14.55 -14.95
C SER A 186 6.83 -14.33 -14.43
N TYR A 187 7.04 -13.31 -13.61
CA TYR A 187 8.34 -13.04 -12.98
C TYR A 187 8.74 -14.11 -11.96
N LYS A 188 7.76 -14.67 -11.24
CA LYS A 188 7.92 -15.75 -10.25
C LYS A 188 7.29 -17.05 -10.74
N ASP A 189 7.54 -17.39 -11.99
CA ASP A 189 7.11 -18.67 -12.56
C ASP A 189 7.69 -19.84 -11.74
N GLY A 190 6.84 -20.83 -11.44
CA GLY A 190 7.20 -21.98 -10.58
C GLY A 190 7.11 -21.72 -9.08
N ALA A 191 6.85 -20.51 -8.62
CA ALA A 191 6.57 -20.26 -7.20
C ALA A 191 5.25 -20.89 -6.75
N THR A 192 5.18 -21.25 -5.46
CA THR A 192 3.90 -21.61 -4.85
C THR A 192 3.13 -20.35 -4.50
N TYR A 193 1.91 -20.20 -5.03
CA TYR A 193 1.07 -19.01 -4.82
C TYR A 193 0.21 -19.12 -3.57
N HIS A 194 0.16 -18.03 -2.80
CA HIS A 194 -0.70 -17.84 -1.63
C HIS A 194 -1.54 -16.59 -1.85
N PRO A 195 -2.71 -16.70 -2.53
CA PRO A 195 -3.54 -15.55 -2.82
C PRO A 195 -4.27 -15.07 -1.57
N VAL A 196 -4.18 -13.76 -1.31
CA VAL A 196 -4.89 -13.06 -0.24
C VAL A 196 -5.95 -12.18 -0.87
N PHE A 197 -7.21 -12.51 -0.68
CA PHE A 197 -8.35 -11.77 -1.19
C PHE A 197 -8.86 -10.75 -0.18
N SER A 198 -9.41 -9.66 -0.69
CA SER A 198 -10.09 -8.65 0.12
C SER A 198 -11.48 -9.16 0.54
N PHE A 199 -11.62 -9.58 1.80
CA PHE A 199 -12.92 -9.95 2.37
C PHE A 199 -12.94 -9.71 3.89
N PRO A 200 -13.92 -8.91 4.42
CA PRO A 200 -14.89 -8.10 3.68
C PRO A 200 -14.28 -7.10 2.71
N SER A 201 -14.90 -6.97 1.54
CA SER A 201 -14.47 -5.99 0.51
C SER A 201 -15.05 -4.59 0.80
N LEU A 202 -14.58 -3.56 0.06
CA LEU A 202 -15.12 -2.19 0.17
C LEU A 202 -16.58 -2.10 -0.33
N SER A 203 -16.97 -2.94 -1.29
CA SER A 203 -18.36 -3.17 -1.71
C SER A 203 -18.63 -4.67 -1.85
N ALA A 204 -19.91 -5.04 -1.81
CA ALA A 204 -20.32 -6.45 -1.70
C ALA A 204 -19.91 -7.32 -2.90
N ASP A 205 -19.82 -6.74 -4.09
CA ASP A 205 -19.52 -7.39 -5.36
C ASP A 205 -18.00 -7.48 -5.66
N MET A 206 -17.17 -6.69 -4.98
CA MET A 206 -15.74 -6.56 -5.30
C MET A 206 -14.94 -7.86 -5.17
N TYR A 207 -15.34 -8.75 -4.27
CA TYR A 207 -14.66 -10.05 -4.16
C TYR A 207 -14.85 -10.90 -5.40
N GLN A 208 -16.11 -11.01 -5.89
CA GLN A 208 -16.41 -11.77 -7.10
C GLN A 208 -15.70 -11.16 -8.32
N GLN A 209 -15.74 -9.86 -8.45
CA GLN A 209 -15.06 -9.13 -9.53
C GLN A 209 -13.55 -9.33 -9.50
N SER A 210 -12.92 -9.24 -8.32
CA SER A 210 -11.48 -9.51 -8.18
C SER A 210 -11.13 -10.94 -8.58
N SER A 211 -11.98 -11.92 -8.21
CA SER A 211 -11.80 -13.32 -8.61
C SER A 211 -11.95 -13.53 -10.12
N MET A 212 -12.95 -12.91 -10.74
CA MET A 212 -13.18 -12.98 -12.20
C MET A 212 -12.03 -12.33 -12.97
N ARG A 213 -11.56 -11.17 -12.53
CA ARG A 213 -10.42 -10.48 -13.15
C ARG A 213 -9.12 -11.25 -12.98
N ALA A 214 -8.89 -11.83 -11.82
CA ALA A 214 -7.76 -12.72 -11.62
C ALA A 214 -7.76 -13.89 -12.60
N ALA A 215 -8.94 -14.43 -12.95
CA ALA A 215 -9.06 -15.49 -13.96
C ALA A 215 -8.56 -15.06 -15.35
N LEU A 216 -8.55 -13.76 -15.68
CA LEU A 216 -7.97 -13.23 -16.91
C LEU A 216 -6.43 -13.28 -16.92
N SER A 217 -5.80 -13.51 -15.77
CA SER A 217 -4.34 -13.64 -15.64
C SER A 217 -3.81 -14.99 -16.13
N GLY A 218 -4.66 -15.87 -16.66
CA GLY A 218 -4.25 -17.11 -17.32
C GLY A 218 -3.78 -18.20 -16.35
N SER A 219 -2.55 -18.69 -16.55
CA SER A 219 -2.01 -19.91 -15.91
C SER A 219 -2.01 -19.90 -14.37
N ILE A 220 -1.97 -18.74 -13.73
CA ILE A 220 -1.96 -18.65 -12.25
C ILE A 220 -3.22 -19.23 -11.64
N THR A 221 -4.38 -18.86 -12.19
CA THR A 221 -5.68 -19.27 -11.64
C THR A 221 -6.03 -20.71 -11.97
N GLN A 222 -5.33 -21.32 -12.90
CA GLN A 222 -5.46 -22.74 -13.22
C GLN A 222 -4.67 -23.64 -12.25
N ASN A 223 -3.78 -23.08 -11.46
CA ASN A 223 -3.05 -23.80 -10.43
C ASN A 223 -3.98 -24.15 -9.26
N SER A 224 -3.93 -25.40 -8.77
CA SER A 224 -4.69 -25.85 -7.61
C SER A 224 -4.43 -25.01 -6.35
N ASP A 225 -3.23 -24.46 -6.20
CA ASP A 225 -2.85 -23.57 -5.09
C ASP A 225 -3.75 -22.33 -5.00
N TRP A 226 -4.19 -21.80 -6.14
CA TRP A 226 -5.08 -20.67 -6.22
C TRP A 226 -6.39 -20.86 -5.46
N ILE A 227 -6.90 -22.07 -5.42
CA ILE A 227 -8.15 -22.41 -4.72
C ILE A 227 -7.86 -22.86 -3.30
N THR A 228 -6.88 -23.75 -3.12
CA THR A 228 -6.64 -24.45 -1.85
C THR A 228 -5.90 -23.60 -0.82
N LYS A 229 -5.05 -22.66 -1.26
CA LYS A 229 -4.21 -21.81 -0.40
C LYS A 229 -4.74 -20.38 -0.23
N ARG A 230 -6.00 -20.17 -0.62
CA ARG A 230 -6.66 -18.88 -0.53
C ARG A 230 -6.81 -18.43 0.92
N LYS A 231 -6.38 -17.19 1.19
CA LYS A 231 -6.58 -16.50 2.47
C LYS A 231 -7.40 -15.22 2.25
N PHE A 232 -7.89 -14.64 3.33
CA PHE A 232 -8.76 -13.48 3.30
C PHE A 232 -8.33 -12.45 4.33
N SER A 233 -8.36 -11.17 3.97
CA SER A 233 -8.19 -10.05 4.89
C SER A 233 -9.14 -8.92 4.53
N PRO A 234 -9.67 -8.14 5.50
CA PRO A 234 -10.52 -7.00 5.20
C PRO A 234 -9.82 -5.97 4.33
N ALA A 235 -10.54 -5.43 3.33
CA ALA A 235 -10.00 -4.47 2.37
C ALA A 235 -9.51 -3.14 3.00
N ASN A 236 -10.03 -2.82 4.18
CA ASN A 236 -9.80 -1.57 4.90
C ASN A 236 -9.07 -1.74 6.23
N ASN A 237 -8.49 -2.91 6.51
CA ASN A 237 -7.78 -3.14 7.76
C ASN A 237 -6.34 -3.60 7.49
N PRO A 238 -5.35 -2.70 7.66
CA PRO A 238 -3.94 -3.02 7.45
C PRO A 238 -3.42 -4.04 8.48
N PHE A 239 -3.87 -3.96 9.73
CA PHE A 239 -3.40 -4.83 10.79
C PHE A 239 -3.87 -6.27 10.62
N ALA A 240 -5.14 -6.47 10.24
CA ALA A 240 -5.64 -7.80 9.87
C ALA A 240 -4.88 -8.37 8.65
N THR A 241 -4.48 -7.52 7.70
CA THR A 241 -3.66 -7.95 6.57
C THR A 241 -2.26 -8.37 7.02
N ALA A 242 -1.61 -7.59 7.90
CA ALA A 242 -0.31 -7.94 8.48
C ALA A 242 -0.39 -9.26 9.27
N GLN A 243 -1.46 -9.47 10.05
CA GLN A 243 -1.69 -10.73 10.78
C GLN A 243 -1.77 -11.93 9.84
N VAL A 244 -2.56 -11.83 8.77
CA VAL A 244 -2.70 -12.91 7.78
C VAL A 244 -1.35 -13.26 7.14
N ILE A 245 -0.52 -12.26 6.84
CA ILE A 245 0.83 -12.48 6.28
C ILE A 245 1.73 -13.14 7.32
N SER A 246 1.74 -12.65 8.57
CA SER A 246 2.53 -13.21 9.67
C SER A 246 2.20 -14.68 9.91
N ASP A 247 0.91 -15.03 9.95
CA ASP A 247 0.46 -16.42 10.14
C ASP A 247 0.86 -17.32 8.98
N LEU A 248 0.74 -16.84 7.73
CA LEU A 248 1.19 -17.57 6.54
C LEU A 248 2.68 -17.82 6.55
N VAL A 249 3.49 -16.81 6.87
CA VAL A 249 4.96 -16.96 6.91
C VAL A 249 5.37 -17.97 7.97
N LYS A 250 4.73 -17.95 9.14
CA LYS A 250 4.96 -18.94 10.19
C LYS A 250 4.60 -20.37 9.76
N GLU A 251 3.43 -20.50 9.11
CA GLU A 251 3.00 -21.79 8.55
C GLU A 251 4.06 -22.33 7.57
N LEU A 252 4.58 -21.46 6.70
CA LEU A 252 5.63 -21.83 5.75
C LEU A 252 6.96 -22.17 6.43
N ASP A 253 7.37 -21.38 7.41
CA ASP A 253 8.62 -21.65 8.15
C ASP A 253 8.58 -22.95 8.93
N LEU A 254 7.44 -23.28 9.51
CA LEU A 254 7.24 -24.57 10.18
C LEU A 254 7.29 -25.74 9.18
N ASN A 255 6.59 -25.60 8.05
CA ASN A 255 6.51 -26.65 7.04
C ASN A 255 7.83 -26.92 6.31
N PHE A 256 8.69 -25.91 6.17
CA PHE A 256 9.94 -25.98 5.43
C PHE A 256 11.19 -25.79 6.31
N ASN A 257 11.04 -25.80 7.64
CA ASN A 257 12.13 -25.53 8.59
C ASN A 257 12.90 -24.23 8.30
N GLY A 258 12.20 -23.17 7.89
CA GLY A 258 12.77 -21.90 7.48
C GLY A 258 13.53 -21.92 6.14
N LYS A 259 13.58 -23.05 5.44
CA LYS A 259 14.26 -23.21 4.13
C LYS A 259 13.32 -22.89 2.98
N ASN A 260 12.90 -21.64 2.89
CA ASN A 260 12.04 -21.13 1.85
C ASN A 260 12.37 -19.66 1.52
N ASN A 261 12.18 -19.27 0.27
CA ASN A 261 12.22 -17.87 -0.14
C ASN A 261 10.79 -17.34 -0.15
N ILE A 262 10.56 -16.21 0.49
CA ILE A 262 9.22 -15.61 0.58
C ILE A 262 9.21 -14.25 -0.13
N TYR A 263 8.23 -14.08 -1.00
CA TYR A 263 7.99 -12.86 -1.75
C TYR A 263 6.58 -12.34 -1.45
N LEU A 264 6.45 -11.04 -1.30
CA LEU A 264 5.19 -10.35 -1.06
C LEU A 264 4.83 -9.47 -2.26
N ALA A 265 3.57 -9.48 -2.70
CA ALA A 265 3.09 -8.64 -3.78
C ALA A 265 1.76 -7.97 -3.40
N PRO A 266 1.77 -6.73 -2.87
CA PRO A 266 0.57 -5.99 -2.46
C PRO A 266 -0.10 -5.30 -3.66
N LEU A 267 -1.04 -5.98 -4.35
CA LEU A 267 -1.70 -5.45 -5.54
C LEU A 267 -3.13 -4.95 -5.32
N SER A 268 -3.63 -4.92 -4.08
CA SER A 268 -4.99 -4.50 -3.76
C SER A 268 -5.07 -3.08 -3.18
N THR A 269 -5.85 -2.86 -2.11
CA THR A 269 -6.11 -1.53 -1.54
C THR A 269 -4.88 -0.90 -0.87
N LYS A 270 -4.89 0.43 -0.70
CA LYS A 270 -3.80 1.13 0.01
C LYS A 270 -3.74 0.74 1.49
N ALA A 271 -4.88 0.48 2.12
CA ALA A 271 -4.91 -0.03 3.50
C ALA A 271 -4.20 -1.40 3.61
N GLN A 272 -4.48 -2.32 2.69
CA GLN A 272 -3.78 -3.61 2.65
C GLN A 272 -2.30 -3.44 2.29
N THR A 273 -1.94 -2.54 1.37
CA THR A 273 -0.54 -2.20 1.07
C THR A 273 0.20 -1.71 2.33
N LEU A 274 -0.44 -0.88 3.15
CA LEU A 274 0.09 -0.47 4.45
C LEU A 274 0.30 -1.69 5.37
N GLY A 275 -0.61 -2.65 5.37
CA GLY A 275 -0.45 -3.90 6.14
C GLY A 275 0.78 -4.71 5.73
N PHE A 276 1.06 -4.80 4.43
CA PHE A 276 2.29 -5.43 3.92
C PHE A 276 3.54 -4.67 4.36
N ALA A 277 3.51 -3.34 4.35
CA ALA A 277 4.61 -2.50 4.80
C ALA A 277 4.88 -2.67 6.30
N ILE A 278 3.83 -2.62 7.12
CA ILE A 278 3.92 -2.81 8.58
C ILE A 278 4.50 -4.20 8.90
N TYR A 279 3.95 -5.26 8.29
CA TYR A 279 4.47 -6.61 8.48
C TYR A 279 5.96 -6.69 8.13
N TRP A 280 6.35 -6.14 6.97
CA TRP A 280 7.75 -6.18 6.55
C TRP A 280 8.67 -5.44 7.52
N VAL A 281 8.28 -4.25 7.98
CA VAL A 281 9.07 -3.44 8.91
C VAL A 281 9.24 -4.13 10.26
N LEU A 282 8.20 -4.79 10.75
CA LEU A 282 8.17 -5.36 12.10
C LEU A 282 8.70 -6.81 12.18
N GLU A 283 8.50 -7.62 11.15
CA GLU A 283 8.90 -9.03 11.14
C GLU A 283 9.64 -9.45 9.85
N GLY A 284 9.20 -8.97 8.70
CA GLY A 284 9.63 -9.46 7.39
C GLY A 284 11.08 -9.13 7.05
N ARG A 285 11.59 -7.99 7.51
CA ARG A 285 12.98 -7.56 7.31
C ARG A 285 13.97 -8.58 7.88
N ASP A 286 13.80 -8.93 9.14
CA ASP A 286 14.71 -9.84 9.83
C ASP A 286 14.59 -11.27 9.31
N ARG A 287 13.40 -11.63 8.78
CA ARG A 287 13.16 -12.91 8.10
C ARG A 287 13.77 -12.95 6.70
N GLY A 288 14.18 -11.84 6.13
CA GLY A 288 14.74 -11.77 4.78
C GLY A 288 13.66 -11.92 3.70
N ILE A 289 12.58 -11.18 3.80
CA ILE A 289 11.45 -11.19 2.85
C ILE A 289 11.60 -10.06 1.84
N THR A 290 11.33 -10.36 0.57
CA THR A 290 11.35 -9.38 -0.53
C THR A 290 9.93 -8.95 -0.89
N ILE A 291 9.70 -7.64 -1.05
CA ILE A 291 8.47 -7.10 -1.64
C ILE A 291 8.70 -6.78 -3.10
N LEU A 292 7.83 -7.31 -3.98
CA LEU A 292 7.86 -7.17 -5.41
C LEU A 292 6.65 -6.38 -5.92
N LEU A 293 6.87 -5.45 -6.84
CA LEU A 293 5.82 -4.73 -7.55
C LEU A 293 6.16 -4.59 -9.03
N PRO A 294 5.17 -4.69 -9.94
CA PRO A 294 5.33 -4.24 -11.30
C PRO A 294 5.56 -2.73 -11.32
N GLU A 295 6.51 -2.30 -12.14
CA GLU A 295 6.78 -0.89 -12.32
C GLU A 295 5.63 -0.24 -13.10
N CYS A 296 5.01 0.75 -12.50
CA CYS A 296 3.95 1.54 -13.10
C CYS A 296 4.54 2.85 -13.63
N LEU A 297 4.43 3.10 -14.93
CA LEU A 297 4.92 4.32 -15.57
C LEU A 297 3.85 5.42 -15.60
N SER A 298 2.58 5.03 -15.59
CA SER A 298 1.47 5.97 -15.63
C SER A 298 0.27 5.40 -14.86
N TYR A 299 -0.36 6.25 -14.06
CA TYR A 299 -1.49 5.88 -13.21
C TYR A 299 -2.70 6.76 -13.51
N SER A 300 -3.90 6.21 -13.44
CA SER A 300 -5.13 6.95 -13.66
C SER A 300 -5.37 7.95 -12.53
N ARG A 301 -5.60 9.23 -12.89
CA ARG A 301 -5.79 10.34 -11.92
C ARG A 301 -7.11 10.21 -11.18
N GLU A 302 -8.17 9.77 -11.85
CA GLU A 302 -9.52 9.66 -11.32
C GLU A 302 -10.05 8.23 -11.48
N THR A 303 -9.92 7.43 -10.43
CA THR A 303 -10.38 6.04 -10.40
C THR A 303 -11.63 5.84 -9.54
N SER A 304 -12.08 6.90 -8.85
CA SER A 304 -13.14 6.79 -7.85
C SER A 304 -13.79 8.14 -7.55
N GLN A 305 -15.07 8.11 -7.21
CA GLN A 305 -15.89 9.28 -6.93
C GLN A 305 -16.45 9.27 -5.51
N GLY A 306 -16.50 10.44 -4.90
CA GLY A 306 -17.08 10.71 -3.59
C GLY A 306 -16.34 10.05 -2.44
N LEU A 307 -16.55 10.56 -1.25
CA LEU A 307 -16.02 10.06 0.00
C LEU A 307 -17.12 9.34 0.77
N LYS A 308 -16.94 8.03 1.05
CA LYS A 308 -17.89 7.21 1.81
C LYS A 308 -17.58 7.22 3.29
N ARG A 309 -16.31 6.98 3.64
CA ARG A 309 -15.83 6.81 5.00
C ARG A 309 -14.34 7.06 5.08
N LEU A 310 -13.89 7.56 6.22
CA LEU A 310 -12.48 7.63 6.56
C LEU A 310 -12.14 6.54 7.58
N TRP A 311 -10.95 5.99 7.43
CA TRP A 311 -10.35 5.07 8.40
C TRP A 311 -9.08 5.69 8.96
N SER A 312 -8.95 5.70 10.27
CA SER A 312 -7.73 6.11 10.96
C SER A 312 -7.08 4.89 11.59
N TYR A 313 -5.77 4.79 11.43
CA TYR A 313 -4.91 3.72 11.91
C TYR A 313 -3.78 4.33 12.74
N GLU A 314 -3.69 3.92 14.01
CA GLU A 314 -2.52 4.24 14.84
C GLU A 314 -1.45 3.19 14.55
N VAL A 315 -0.43 3.57 13.81
CA VAL A 315 0.64 2.66 13.38
C VAL A 315 1.82 2.81 14.33
N GLU A 316 2.13 1.75 15.05
CA GLU A 316 3.33 1.66 15.88
C GLU A 316 4.41 0.87 15.14
N LEU A 317 5.59 1.47 15.01
CA LEU A 317 6.75 0.87 14.37
C LEU A 317 7.76 0.31 15.37
N LYS A 318 7.52 0.51 16.66
CA LYS A 318 8.32 -0.01 17.77
C LYS A 318 7.41 -0.83 18.68
N VAL A 319 7.54 -2.13 18.62
CA VAL A 319 6.78 -3.13 19.39
C VAL A 319 7.74 -3.98 20.21
#